data_3d1c68ba4737b0d94cd4bde44985ea6d
#
_entry.id   3d1c68ba4737b0d94cd4bde44985ea6d
#
_cell.length_a   1.000
_cell.length_b   1.000
_cell.length_c   1.000
_cell.angle_alpha   90.00
_cell.angle_beta   90.00
_cell.angle_gamma   90.00
#
_symmetry.space_group_name_H-M   'P 1'
#
loop_
_entity.id
_entity.type
_entity.pdbx_description
1 polymer ?
#
loop_
_entity_poly.entity_id
_entity_poly.type
_entity_poly.pdbx_seq_one_letter_code
_entity_poly.pdbx_strand_id
1 'polypeptide(L)'
;PGAVLTDVGSVKQSVIDAVGPHVPEGVHFIPGHPLAGTEHSGPESGFATLFRDRWWLLTPLPGTDEAAQARLLALIRGMGARTDTMDPAHHDLVLAVTSHAPHLIAYTMVGVADHLSRVTETEVINYSAAGFRDFTRIAASDPTMWRDVFLHNREATLDILGRFTEELFMLQRAIRMGDGPLLHDYFGRTRAIRRGIIDAGQDTAAPDFGRAQRADGKPDG
;
A
#
# COMPACT_ATOMS: atom_id res chain seq x y z
N PRO A 1 27.13 -2.05 21.38
CA PRO A 1 27.05 -3.47 21.01
C PRO A 1 25.73 -4.08 21.45
N GLY A 2 25.13 -4.97 20.62
CA GLY A 2 23.86 -5.64 20.88
C GLY A 2 22.60 -4.81 20.68
N ALA A 3 22.69 -3.55 20.25
CA ALA A 3 21.53 -2.75 19.89
C ALA A 3 20.88 -3.28 18.60
N VAL A 4 19.57 -3.13 18.50
CA VAL A 4 18.82 -3.41 17.29
C VAL A 4 18.45 -2.09 16.63
N LEU A 5 18.87 -1.93 15.38
CA LEU A 5 18.45 -0.84 14.48
C LEU A 5 17.36 -1.39 13.56
N THR A 6 16.25 -0.71 13.47
CA THR A 6 15.18 -1.01 12.51
C THR A 6 14.66 0.27 11.89
N ASP A 7 13.94 0.17 10.79
CA ASP A 7 13.24 1.28 10.15
C ASP A 7 11.74 0.99 10.00
N VAL A 8 10.99 1.96 9.53
CA VAL A 8 9.55 1.87 9.27
C VAL A 8 9.19 2.31 7.84
N GLY A 9 10.19 2.41 6.98
CA GLY A 9 10.04 2.89 5.60
C GLY A 9 9.20 1.95 4.72
N SER A 10 8.55 2.52 3.72
CA SER A 10 7.69 1.78 2.79
C SER A 10 8.45 0.99 1.73
N VAL A 11 9.74 1.24 1.55
CA VAL A 11 10.62 0.57 0.58
C VAL A 11 11.82 -0.01 1.34
N LYS A 12 12.22 -1.25 1.03
CA LYS A 12 13.26 -1.93 1.81
C LYS A 12 14.64 -1.89 1.15
N GLN A 13 14.73 -2.22 -0.12
CA GLN A 13 16.05 -2.30 -0.77
C GLN A 13 16.82 -0.98 -0.69
N SER A 14 16.20 0.13 -1.00
CA SER A 14 16.86 1.44 -0.95
C SER A 14 17.27 1.85 0.46
N VAL A 15 16.50 1.48 1.48
CA VAL A 15 16.85 1.71 2.89
C VAL A 15 18.06 0.86 3.28
N ILE A 16 18.10 -0.40 2.85
CA ILE A 16 19.22 -1.31 3.11
C ILE A 16 20.49 -0.77 2.47
N ASP A 17 20.43 -0.32 1.21
CA ASP A 17 21.58 0.21 0.48
C ASP A 17 22.10 1.51 1.10
N ALA A 18 21.20 2.35 1.61
CA ALA A 18 21.56 3.62 2.25
C ALA A 18 22.08 3.47 3.68
N VAL A 19 21.50 2.58 4.48
CA VAL A 19 21.80 2.45 5.91
C VAL A 19 22.88 1.39 6.16
N GLY A 20 22.84 0.28 5.44
CA GLY A 20 23.69 -0.89 5.67
C GLY A 20 25.19 -0.56 5.80
N PRO A 21 25.77 0.25 4.88
CA PRO A 21 27.20 0.63 4.93
C PRO A 21 27.60 1.44 6.17
N HIS A 22 26.65 2.02 6.89
CA HIS A 22 26.85 2.90 8.03
C HIS A 22 26.51 2.25 9.37
N VAL A 23 26.06 0.99 9.38
CA VAL A 23 25.72 0.26 10.59
C VAL A 23 27.00 -0.07 11.37
N PRO A 24 27.15 0.40 12.63
CA PRO A 24 28.33 0.12 13.42
C PRO A 24 28.48 -1.38 13.75
N GLU A 25 29.73 -1.81 13.93
CA GLU A 25 30.02 -3.16 14.41
C GLU A 25 29.28 -3.45 15.73
N GLY A 26 28.67 -4.64 15.83
CA GLY A 26 27.92 -5.06 16.99
C GLY A 26 26.50 -4.48 17.09
N VAL A 27 26.02 -3.76 16.07
CA VAL A 27 24.61 -3.35 15.94
C VAL A 27 23.92 -4.25 14.93
N HIS A 28 22.73 -4.74 15.28
CA HIS A 28 21.93 -5.63 14.43
C HIS A 28 20.93 -4.79 13.63
N PHE A 29 21.15 -4.64 12.31
CA PHE A 29 20.21 -3.94 11.43
C PHE A 29 19.17 -4.93 10.89
N ILE A 30 17.91 -4.71 11.24
CA ILE A 30 16.77 -5.54 10.83
C ILE A 30 15.72 -4.61 10.22
N PRO A 31 15.71 -4.45 8.90
CA PRO A 31 14.76 -3.55 8.24
C PRO A 31 13.31 -4.00 8.45
N GLY A 32 12.40 -3.02 8.58
CA GLY A 32 11.00 -3.28 8.83
C GLY A 32 10.07 -2.33 8.11
N HIS A 33 8.79 -2.73 8.00
CA HIS A 33 7.74 -1.92 7.41
C HIS A 33 6.39 -2.25 8.05
N PRO A 34 5.84 -1.39 8.91
CA PRO A 34 4.46 -1.51 9.37
C PRO A 34 3.49 -1.12 8.24
N LEU A 35 2.61 -2.05 7.85
CA LEU A 35 1.52 -1.76 6.91
C LEU A 35 0.38 -1.06 7.64
N ALA A 36 0.67 0.11 8.18
CA ALA A 36 -0.22 0.91 9.00
C ALA A 36 -0.02 2.40 8.66
N GLY A 37 -1.08 3.15 8.76
CA GLY A 37 -1.07 4.58 8.48
C GLY A 37 -2.42 5.06 7.98
N THR A 38 -2.52 6.35 7.83
CA THR A 38 -3.65 7.05 7.22
C THR A 38 -3.13 7.97 6.12
N GLU A 39 -4.01 8.60 5.38
CA GLU A 39 -3.66 9.65 4.41
C GLU A 39 -3.11 10.94 5.06
N HIS A 40 -3.20 11.05 6.38
CA HIS A 40 -2.68 12.20 7.14
C HIS A 40 -1.23 12.00 7.53
N SER A 41 -0.44 13.06 7.49
CA SER A 41 0.98 13.10 7.82
C SER A 41 1.25 13.77 9.17
N GLY A 42 2.41 13.45 9.75
CA GLY A 42 2.92 14.09 10.94
C GLY A 42 2.57 13.37 12.25
N PRO A 43 3.24 13.73 13.35
CA PRO A 43 3.12 13.03 14.64
C PRO A 43 1.72 13.14 15.25
N GLU A 44 0.98 14.21 14.96
CA GLU A 44 -0.39 14.41 15.43
C GLU A 44 -1.39 13.42 14.84
N SER A 45 -1.02 12.73 13.75
CA SER A 45 -1.83 11.70 13.13
C SER A 45 -1.65 10.31 13.78
N GLY A 46 -0.72 10.21 14.73
CA GLY A 46 -0.46 8.98 15.47
C GLY A 46 -1.51 8.72 16.55
N PHE A 47 -1.84 7.44 16.77
CA PHE A 47 -2.74 7.02 17.84
C PHE A 47 -2.30 5.67 18.44
N ALA A 48 -2.68 5.41 19.68
CA ALA A 48 -2.15 4.28 20.46
C ALA A 48 -2.43 2.90 19.87
N THR A 49 -3.45 2.76 19.04
CA THR A 49 -3.86 1.47 18.43
C THR A 49 -3.44 1.33 16.95
N LEU A 50 -2.58 2.22 16.46
CA LEU A 50 -2.17 2.29 15.04
C LEU A 50 -1.73 0.94 14.47
N PHE A 51 -0.97 0.17 15.25
CA PHE A 51 -0.38 -1.11 14.82
C PHE A 51 -1.25 -2.33 15.14
N ARG A 52 -2.32 -2.17 15.93
CA ARG A 52 -3.14 -3.30 16.35
C ARG A 52 -3.76 -4.01 15.16
N ASP A 53 -3.56 -5.34 15.07
CA ASP A 53 -4.01 -6.20 13.99
C ASP A 53 -3.50 -5.83 12.59
N ARG A 54 -2.47 -4.95 12.51
CA ARG A 54 -1.80 -4.59 11.26
C ARG A 54 -0.58 -5.47 11.05
N TRP A 55 -0.25 -5.74 9.78
CA TRP A 55 0.97 -6.42 9.44
C TRP A 55 2.17 -5.52 9.62
N TRP A 56 3.22 -6.05 10.24
CA TRP A 56 4.55 -5.47 10.27
C TRP A 56 5.51 -6.47 9.62
N LEU A 57 5.99 -6.12 8.44
CA LEU A 57 6.90 -6.95 7.67
C LEU A 57 8.34 -6.67 8.11
N LEU A 58 9.12 -7.71 8.32
CA LEU A 58 10.56 -7.61 8.52
C LEU A 58 11.29 -8.22 7.32
N THR A 59 12.40 -7.61 6.96
CA THR A 59 13.25 -8.12 5.88
C THR A 59 14.67 -8.38 6.41
N PRO A 60 14.85 -9.41 7.27
CA PRO A 60 16.15 -9.72 7.85
C PRO A 60 17.16 -10.05 6.76
N LEU A 61 18.38 -9.51 6.91
CA LEU A 61 19.48 -9.74 5.99
C LEU A 61 20.15 -11.08 6.27
N PRO A 62 20.86 -11.67 5.28
CA PRO A 62 21.68 -12.85 5.53
C PRO A 62 22.63 -12.66 6.72
N GLY A 63 22.63 -13.60 7.66
CA GLY A 63 23.45 -13.50 8.87
C GLY A 63 22.87 -12.66 10.00
N THR A 64 21.62 -12.21 9.89
CA THR A 64 20.90 -11.53 10.98
C THR A 64 20.91 -12.42 12.23
N ASP A 65 21.28 -11.84 13.37
CA ASP A 65 21.28 -12.54 14.67
C ASP A 65 19.84 -12.89 15.09
N GLU A 66 19.60 -14.19 15.32
CA GLU A 66 18.27 -14.70 15.64
C GLU A 66 17.72 -14.16 16.97
N ALA A 67 18.59 -13.93 17.98
CA ALA A 67 18.16 -13.40 19.26
C ALA A 67 17.78 -11.92 19.14
N ALA A 68 18.49 -11.15 18.32
CA ALA A 68 18.16 -9.77 18.04
C ALA A 68 16.81 -9.68 17.29
N GLN A 69 16.61 -10.54 16.29
CA GLN A 69 15.34 -10.62 15.56
C GLN A 69 14.18 -11.01 16.48
N ALA A 70 14.37 -12.01 17.35
CA ALA A 70 13.36 -12.43 18.31
C ALA A 70 12.96 -11.30 19.27
N ARG A 71 13.92 -10.50 19.74
CA ARG A 71 13.65 -9.31 20.58
C ARG A 71 12.81 -8.28 19.85
N LEU A 72 13.13 -7.99 18.58
CA LEU A 72 12.38 -7.05 17.77
C LEU A 72 10.95 -7.54 17.52
N LEU A 73 10.80 -8.83 17.17
CA LEU A 73 9.49 -9.45 16.98
C LEU A 73 8.64 -9.41 18.25
N ALA A 74 9.24 -9.67 19.41
CA ALA A 74 8.55 -9.59 20.69
C ALA A 74 8.02 -8.17 20.98
N LEU A 75 8.84 -7.15 20.71
CA LEU A 75 8.44 -5.75 20.84
C LEU A 75 7.25 -5.41 19.92
N ILE A 76 7.36 -5.76 18.64
CA ILE A 76 6.34 -5.46 17.63
C ILE A 76 5.02 -6.17 17.95
N ARG A 77 5.08 -7.44 18.35
CA ARG A 77 3.90 -8.20 18.79
C ARG A 77 3.30 -7.65 20.09
N GLY A 78 4.13 -7.12 20.97
CA GLY A 78 3.70 -6.41 22.19
C GLY A 78 2.88 -5.15 21.89
N MET A 79 3.08 -4.53 20.73
CA MET A 79 2.24 -3.42 20.25
C MET A 79 0.92 -3.88 19.59
N GLY A 80 0.67 -5.20 19.53
CA GLY A 80 -0.52 -5.80 18.94
C GLY A 80 -0.45 -6.01 17.42
N ALA A 81 0.72 -5.82 16.80
CA ALA A 81 0.90 -6.06 15.37
C ALA A 81 1.03 -7.56 15.04
N ARG A 82 0.59 -7.93 13.85
CA ARG A 82 0.93 -9.21 13.22
C ARG A 82 2.29 -9.08 12.55
N THR A 83 3.10 -10.13 12.57
CA THR A 83 4.44 -10.08 12.01
C THR A 83 4.65 -11.15 10.96
N ASP A 84 5.35 -10.80 9.89
CA ASP A 84 5.84 -11.75 8.90
C ASP A 84 7.24 -11.34 8.45
N THR A 85 7.96 -12.25 7.80
CA THR A 85 9.32 -12.01 7.28
C THR A 85 9.40 -12.40 5.82
N MET A 86 10.10 -11.59 5.03
CA MET A 86 10.33 -11.88 3.62
C MET A 86 11.66 -11.29 3.14
N ASP A 87 12.07 -11.69 1.96
CA ASP A 87 13.21 -11.09 1.26
C ASP A 87 12.94 -9.62 0.90
N PRO A 88 13.94 -8.71 0.99
CA PRO A 88 13.75 -7.28 0.68
C PRO A 88 13.24 -7.00 -0.73
N ALA A 89 13.77 -7.69 -1.75
CA ALA A 89 13.34 -7.49 -3.13
C ALA A 89 11.93 -8.03 -3.35
N HIS A 90 11.60 -9.15 -2.71
CA HIS A 90 10.24 -9.67 -2.72
C HIS A 90 9.25 -8.74 -2.01
N HIS A 91 9.64 -8.14 -0.87
CA HIS A 91 8.86 -7.10 -0.20
C HIS A 91 8.53 -5.95 -1.16
N ASP A 92 9.55 -5.39 -1.83
CA ASP A 92 9.38 -4.24 -2.71
C ASP A 92 8.48 -4.56 -3.92
N LEU A 93 8.56 -5.79 -4.45
CA LEU A 93 7.66 -6.27 -5.50
C LEU A 93 6.20 -6.42 -5.00
N VAL A 94 6.00 -7.03 -3.82
CA VAL A 94 4.66 -7.19 -3.23
C VAL A 94 4.01 -5.82 -3.00
N LEU A 95 4.77 -4.87 -2.45
CA LEU A 95 4.28 -3.51 -2.18
C LEU A 95 4.07 -2.72 -3.48
N ALA A 96 4.84 -2.98 -4.53
CA ALA A 96 4.58 -2.39 -5.84
C ALA A 96 3.18 -2.76 -6.37
N VAL A 97 2.76 -4.03 -6.19
CA VAL A 97 1.43 -4.52 -6.61
C VAL A 97 0.31 -4.03 -5.69
N THR A 98 0.52 -4.17 -4.37
CA THR A 98 -0.57 -4.03 -3.39
C THR A 98 -0.77 -2.61 -2.86
N SER A 99 0.22 -1.75 -3.05
CA SER A 99 0.22 -0.38 -2.54
C SER A 99 0.62 0.65 -3.58
N HIS A 100 1.81 0.53 -4.20
CA HIS A 100 2.39 1.62 -5.00
C HIS A 100 1.62 1.84 -6.30
N ALA A 101 1.41 0.80 -7.10
CA ALA A 101 0.63 0.92 -8.33
C ALA A 101 -0.82 1.40 -8.07
N PRO A 102 -1.57 0.89 -7.08
CA PRO A 102 -2.88 1.45 -6.73
C PRO A 102 -2.88 2.95 -6.45
N HIS A 103 -1.90 3.47 -5.71
CA HIS A 103 -1.80 4.91 -5.46
C HIS A 103 -1.50 5.70 -6.74
N LEU A 104 -0.56 5.21 -7.57
CA LEU A 104 -0.25 5.87 -8.84
C LEU A 104 -1.47 5.94 -9.77
N ILE A 105 -2.24 4.85 -9.84
CA ILE A 105 -3.47 4.77 -10.64
C ILE A 105 -4.53 5.72 -10.07
N ALA A 106 -4.68 5.81 -8.76
CA ALA A 106 -5.60 6.75 -8.13
C ALA A 106 -5.24 8.22 -8.42
N TYR A 107 -3.96 8.60 -8.29
CA TYR A 107 -3.48 9.93 -8.69
C TYR A 107 -3.73 10.20 -10.19
N THR A 108 -3.46 9.21 -11.04
CA THR A 108 -3.68 9.34 -12.48
C THR A 108 -5.16 9.52 -12.81
N MET A 109 -6.06 8.81 -12.13
CA MET A 109 -7.50 8.93 -12.34
C MET A 109 -8.03 10.34 -11.99
N VAL A 110 -7.53 10.93 -10.90
CA VAL A 110 -7.84 12.32 -10.54
C VAL A 110 -7.29 13.28 -11.60
N GLY A 111 -6.03 13.09 -12.04
CA GLY A 111 -5.43 13.90 -13.10
C GLY A 111 -6.18 13.82 -14.45
N VAL A 112 -6.68 12.63 -14.82
CA VAL A 112 -7.53 12.47 -16.01
C VAL A 112 -8.83 13.25 -15.88
N ALA A 113 -9.46 13.23 -14.70
CA ALA A 113 -10.68 13.99 -14.45
C ALA A 113 -10.44 15.51 -14.56
N ASP A 114 -9.32 16.00 -14.02
CA ASP A 114 -8.92 17.40 -14.08
C ASP A 114 -8.63 17.88 -15.52
N HIS A 115 -7.97 17.04 -16.33
CA HIS A 115 -7.61 17.39 -17.72
C HIS A 115 -8.75 17.29 -18.74
N LEU A 116 -9.92 16.79 -18.35
CA LEU A 116 -11.07 16.68 -19.24
C LEU A 116 -11.73 18.06 -19.44
N SER A 117 -11.38 18.77 -20.51
CA SER A 117 -11.94 20.08 -20.84
C SER A 117 -13.48 20.11 -21.04
N ARG A 118 -14.11 18.95 -21.16
CA ARG A 118 -15.57 18.78 -21.31
C ARG A 118 -16.30 18.54 -19.97
N VAL A 119 -15.54 18.33 -18.91
CA VAL A 119 -16.05 18.09 -17.55
C VAL A 119 -15.47 19.18 -16.67
N THR A 120 -16.32 19.93 -16.00
CA THR A 120 -15.86 20.98 -15.10
C THR A 120 -15.42 20.41 -13.75
N GLU A 121 -14.50 21.08 -13.07
CA GLU A 121 -14.10 20.73 -11.70
C GLU A 121 -15.32 20.59 -10.79
N THR A 122 -16.29 21.51 -10.93
CA THR A 122 -17.55 21.49 -10.18
C THR A 122 -18.36 20.20 -10.45
N GLU A 123 -18.41 19.71 -11.69
CA GLU A 123 -19.10 18.48 -12.02
C GLU A 123 -18.39 17.26 -11.43
N VAL A 124 -17.04 17.20 -11.47
CA VAL A 124 -16.28 16.15 -10.81
C VAL A 124 -16.57 16.12 -9.32
N ILE A 125 -16.55 17.27 -8.64
CA ILE A 125 -16.84 17.39 -7.22
C ILE A 125 -18.29 16.96 -6.90
N ASN A 126 -19.27 17.52 -7.63
CA ASN A 126 -20.69 17.29 -7.34
C ASN A 126 -21.18 15.89 -7.70
N TYR A 127 -20.63 15.29 -8.76
CA TYR A 127 -21.11 14.01 -9.27
C TYR A 127 -20.19 12.83 -8.94
N SER A 128 -19.18 13.04 -8.10
CA SER A 128 -18.32 11.96 -7.60
C SER A 128 -19.12 10.97 -6.78
N ALA A 129 -19.54 9.89 -7.43
CA ALA A 129 -20.20 8.76 -6.77
C ALA A 129 -19.23 7.99 -5.85
N ALA A 130 -19.78 7.13 -5.00
CA ALA A 130 -18.99 6.35 -4.04
C ALA A 130 -17.79 5.64 -4.68
N GLY A 131 -17.95 5.03 -5.84
CA GLY A 131 -16.87 4.33 -6.53
C GLY A 131 -15.66 5.23 -6.87
N PHE A 132 -15.89 6.46 -7.34
CA PHE A 132 -14.82 7.40 -7.62
C PHE A 132 -14.14 7.87 -6.32
N ARG A 133 -14.92 8.28 -5.33
CA ARG A 133 -14.41 8.76 -4.03
C ARG A 133 -13.60 7.70 -3.31
N ASP A 134 -14.11 6.47 -3.24
CA ASP A 134 -13.45 5.39 -2.52
C ASP A 134 -12.16 4.97 -3.22
N PHE A 135 -12.19 4.87 -4.55
CA PHE A 135 -11.00 4.53 -5.34
C PHE A 135 -9.92 5.61 -5.28
N THR A 136 -10.31 6.89 -5.34
CA THR A 136 -9.36 8.02 -5.38
C THR A 136 -9.01 8.57 -4.00
N ARG A 137 -9.59 8.07 -2.90
CA ARG A 137 -9.32 8.52 -1.54
C ARG A 137 -7.82 8.55 -1.22
N ILE A 138 -7.10 7.53 -1.64
CA ILE A 138 -5.66 7.41 -1.40
C ILE A 138 -4.82 8.43 -2.19
N ALA A 139 -5.37 9.09 -3.20
CA ALA A 139 -4.71 10.19 -3.90
C ALA A 139 -4.66 11.50 -3.09
N ALA A 140 -5.28 11.55 -1.90
CA ALA A 140 -5.14 12.67 -0.96
C ALA A 140 -3.90 12.55 -0.06
N SER A 141 -3.09 11.53 -0.23
CA SER A 141 -1.87 11.29 0.55
C SER A 141 -0.75 12.29 0.21
N ASP A 142 0.24 12.39 1.12
CA ASP A 142 1.36 13.33 1.01
C ASP A 142 2.17 13.12 -0.29
N PRO A 143 2.31 14.15 -1.14
CA PRO A 143 2.98 14.01 -2.43
C PRO A 143 4.51 13.84 -2.31
N THR A 144 5.14 14.31 -1.24
CA THR A 144 6.58 14.15 -1.00
C THR A 144 6.90 12.70 -0.69
N MET A 145 6.14 12.09 0.21
CA MET A 145 6.29 10.69 0.56
C MET A 145 6.10 9.79 -0.68
N TRP A 146 5.05 10.02 -1.47
CA TRP A 146 4.76 9.19 -2.64
C TRP A 146 5.76 9.38 -3.77
N ARG A 147 6.25 10.61 -4.00
CA ARG A 147 7.38 10.84 -4.90
C ARG A 147 8.56 9.96 -4.52
N ASP A 148 8.92 9.94 -3.25
CA ASP A 148 10.09 9.22 -2.77
C ASP A 148 9.86 7.70 -2.82
N VAL A 149 8.68 7.21 -2.48
CA VAL A 149 8.31 5.79 -2.66
C VAL A 149 8.50 5.35 -4.11
N PHE A 150 7.98 6.10 -5.08
CA PHE A 150 8.09 5.73 -6.51
C PHE A 150 9.54 5.80 -7.01
N LEU A 151 10.32 6.76 -6.56
CA LEU A 151 11.71 6.87 -6.98
C LEU A 151 12.61 5.79 -6.36
N HIS A 152 12.33 5.39 -5.12
CA HIS A 152 13.11 4.38 -4.40
C HIS A 152 12.66 2.94 -4.67
N ASN A 153 11.41 2.71 -5.10
CA ASN A 153 10.95 1.40 -5.61
C ASN A 153 10.66 1.45 -7.12
N ARG A 154 11.55 2.08 -7.86
CA ARG A 154 11.36 2.43 -9.26
C ARG A 154 11.16 1.21 -10.16
N GLU A 155 12.05 0.24 -10.07
CA GLU A 155 12.07 -0.91 -11.01
C GLU A 155 10.81 -1.78 -10.83
N ALA A 156 10.50 -2.18 -9.61
CA ALA A 156 9.31 -2.96 -9.32
C ALA A 156 8.03 -2.18 -9.69
N THR A 157 7.97 -0.88 -9.39
CA THR A 157 6.81 -0.05 -9.74
C THR A 157 6.62 0.02 -11.26
N LEU A 158 7.69 0.19 -12.04
CA LEU A 158 7.62 0.24 -13.50
C LEU A 158 7.23 -1.11 -14.11
N ASP A 159 7.73 -2.24 -13.59
CA ASP A 159 7.31 -3.57 -14.04
C ASP A 159 5.81 -3.78 -13.85
N ILE A 160 5.30 -3.48 -12.66
CA ILE A 160 3.87 -3.62 -12.35
C ILE A 160 3.01 -2.67 -13.18
N LEU A 161 3.46 -1.43 -13.36
CA LEU A 161 2.75 -0.46 -14.21
C LEU A 161 2.71 -0.91 -15.67
N GLY A 162 3.79 -1.50 -16.18
CA GLY A 162 3.81 -2.10 -17.52
C GLY A 162 2.75 -3.19 -17.67
N ARG A 163 2.71 -4.16 -16.76
CA ARG A 163 1.69 -5.22 -16.74
C ARG A 163 0.27 -4.68 -16.64
N PHE A 164 0.05 -3.69 -15.77
CA PHE A 164 -1.25 -3.02 -15.66
C PHE A 164 -1.67 -2.36 -16.98
N THR A 165 -0.75 -1.71 -17.66
CA THR A 165 -1.00 -1.05 -18.94
C THR A 165 -1.34 -2.06 -20.04
N GLU A 166 -0.67 -3.20 -20.08
CA GLU A 166 -0.97 -4.30 -21.02
C GLU A 166 -2.38 -4.86 -20.81
N GLU A 167 -2.75 -5.14 -19.55
CA GLU A 167 -4.11 -5.58 -19.19
C GLU A 167 -5.16 -4.52 -19.56
N LEU A 168 -4.87 -3.24 -19.30
CA LEU A 168 -5.77 -2.14 -19.65
C LEU A 168 -5.96 -2.01 -21.16
N PHE A 169 -4.91 -2.18 -21.97
CA PHE A 169 -5.00 -2.18 -23.43
C PHE A 169 -5.83 -3.36 -23.95
N MET A 170 -5.70 -4.54 -23.36
CA MET A 170 -6.52 -5.70 -23.70
C MET A 170 -8.01 -5.41 -23.44
N LEU A 171 -8.35 -4.86 -22.28
CA LEU A 171 -9.72 -4.47 -21.94
C LEU A 171 -10.25 -3.34 -22.84
N GLN A 172 -9.42 -2.33 -23.12
CA GLN A 172 -9.78 -1.25 -24.05
C GLN A 172 -10.11 -1.79 -25.45
N ARG A 173 -9.33 -2.77 -25.94
CA ARG A 173 -9.61 -3.44 -27.21
C ARG A 173 -10.92 -4.20 -27.16
N ALA A 174 -11.17 -4.96 -26.08
CA ALA A 174 -12.43 -5.71 -25.92
C ALA A 174 -13.65 -4.78 -25.94
N ILE A 175 -13.58 -3.64 -25.25
CA ILE A 175 -14.63 -2.62 -25.26
C ILE A 175 -14.85 -2.09 -26.69
N ARG A 176 -13.77 -1.75 -27.39
CA ARG A 176 -13.84 -1.20 -28.76
C ARG A 176 -14.47 -2.18 -29.75
N MET A 177 -14.20 -3.48 -29.56
CA MET A 177 -14.71 -4.55 -30.44
C MET A 177 -16.08 -5.08 -30.00
N GLY A 178 -16.62 -4.64 -28.86
CA GLY A 178 -17.86 -5.16 -28.31
C GLY A 178 -17.76 -6.61 -27.81
N ASP A 179 -16.58 -7.07 -27.41
CA ASP A 179 -16.34 -8.44 -26.94
C ASP A 179 -16.88 -8.63 -25.50
N GLY A 180 -18.19 -8.78 -25.41
CA GLY A 180 -18.87 -9.01 -24.14
C GLY A 180 -18.44 -10.29 -23.42
N PRO A 181 -18.29 -11.42 -24.11
CA PRO A 181 -17.78 -12.65 -23.49
C PRO A 181 -16.43 -12.47 -22.79
N LEU A 182 -15.42 -11.90 -23.44
CA LEU A 182 -14.11 -11.65 -22.82
C LEU A 182 -14.23 -10.76 -21.58
N LEU A 183 -14.99 -9.68 -21.66
CA LEU A 183 -15.20 -8.78 -20.52
C LEU A 183 -15.88 -9.50 -19.36
N HIS A 184 -16.91 -10.30 -19.62
CA HIS A 184 -17.62 -11.06 -18.61
C HIS A 184 -16.69 -12.06 -17.88
N ASP A 185 -15.91 -12.80 -18.64
CA ASP A 185 -15.01 -13.81 -18.10
C ASP A 185 -13.88 -13.17 -17.27
N TYR A 186 -13.30 -12.07 -17.77
CA TYR A 186 -12.29 -11.32 -17.05
C TYR A 186 -12.83 -10.78 -15.72
N PHE A 187 -13.98 -10.12 -15.74
CA PHE A 187 -14.58 -9.56 -14.52
C PHE A 187 -15.06 -10.65 -13.56
N GLY A 188 -15.56 -11.78 -14.07
CA GLY A 188 -15.93 -12.94 -13.27
C GLY A 188 -14.75 -13.50 -12.47
N ARG A 189 -13.60 -13.70 -13.14
CA ARG A 189 -12.35 -14.16 -12.52
C ARG A 189 -11.83 -13.18 -11.47
N THR A 190 -11.71 -11.91 -11.82
CA THR A 190 -11.19 -10.89 -10.90
C THR A 190 -12.09 -10.66 -9.69
N ARG A 191 -13.42 -10.74 -9.89
CA ARG A 191 -14.41 -10.72 -8.79
C ARG A 191 -14.21 -11.89 -7.82
N ALA A 192 -13.94 -13.10 -8.34
CA ALA A 192 -13.70 -14.26 -7.47
C ALA A 192 -12.45 -14.06 -6.61
N ILE A 193 -11.36 -13.54 -7.19
CA ILE A 193 -10.14 -13.21 -6.45
C ILE A 193 -10.43 -12.16 -5.36
N ARG A 194 -11.14 -11.09 -5.69
CA ARG A 194 -11.48 -10.03 -4.72
C ARG A 194 -12.32 -10.55 -3.55
N ARG A 195 -13.26 -11.46 -3.82
CA ARG A 195 -14.03 -12.13 -2.76
C ARG A 195 -13.14 -12.96 -1.84
N GLY A 196 -12.18 -13.69 -2.39
CA GLY A 196 -11.21 -14.44 -1.59
C GLY A 196 -10.39 -13.55 -0.64
N ILE A 197 -10.08 -12.30 -1.02
CA ILE A 197 -9.42 -11.34 -0.14
C ILE A 197 -10.31 -10.98 1.06
N ILE A 198 -11.60 -10.77 0.84
CA ILE A 198 -12.58 -10.49 1.90
C ILE A 198 -12.71 -11.71 2.83
N ASP A 199 -12.85 -12.89 2.27
CA ASP A 199 -12.99 -14.16 3.01
C ASP A 199 -11.75 -14.47 3.87
N ALA A 200 -10.57 -14.02 3.42
CA ALA A 200 -9.32 -14.09 4.18
C ALA A 200 -9.23 -13.06 5.33
N GLY A 201 -10.26 -12.23 5.54
CA GLY A 201 -10.30 -11.23 6.61
C GLY A 201 -9.39 -10.02 6.38
N GLN A 202 -8.93 -9.79 5.14
CA GLN A 202 -8.11 -8.62 4.78
C GLN A 202 -8.95 -7.37 4.53
N ASP A 203 -10.28 -7.54 4.45
CA ASP A 203 -11.24 -6.47 4.26
C ASP A 203 -12.58 -6.88 4.86
N THR A 204 -13.51 -5.96 4.97
CA THR A 204 -14.87 -6.25 5.45
C THR A 204 -15.88 -6.09 4.31
N ALA A 205 -16.93 -6.92 4.33
CA ALA A 205 -18.06 -6.79 3.43
C ALA A 205 -19.03 -5.65 3.87
N ALA A 206 -18.69 -4.93 4.94
CA ALA A 206 -19.53 -3.85 5.45
C ALA A 206 -19.61 -2.69 4.45
N PRO A 207 -20.77 -2.02 4.29
CA PRO A 207 -20.93 -0.92 3.35
C PRO A 207 -20.01 0.28 3.62
N ASP A 208 -19.48 0.40 4.83
CA ASP A 208 -18.55 1.43 5.29
C ASP A 208 -17.08 1.04 5.14
N PHE A 209 -16.78 -0.03 4.43
CA PHE A 209 -15.43 -0.57 4.22
C PHE A 209 -14.68 -0.89 5.52
N GLY A 210 -15.43 -1.24 6.59
CA GLY A 210 -14.83 -1.58 7.89
C GLY A 210 -14.25 -0.40 8.66
N ARG A 211 -14.63 0.81 8.30
CA ARG A 211 -14.33 2.00 9.10
C ARG A 211 -15.10 1.90 10.41
N ALA A 212 -14.40 1.69 11.51
CA ALA A 212 -14.99 1.79 12.82
C ALA A 212 -15.61 3.19 12.98
N GLN A 213 -16.92 3.27 13.15
CA GLN A 213 -17.56 4.52 13.55
C GLN A 213 -16.91 4.95 14.86
N ARG A 214 -16.39 6.16 14.90
CA ARG A 214 -15.94 6.73 16.18
C ARG A 214 -17.14 6.70 17.13
N ALA A 215 -16.89 6.39 18.39
CA ALA A 215 -17.90 6.29 19.43
C ALA A 215 -18.70 7.61 19.64
N ASP A 216 -18.29 8.69 19.00
CA ASP A 216 -18.88 10.03 19.04
C ASP A 216 -19.81 10.37 17.85
N GLY A 217 -19.98 9.43 16.90
CA GLY A 217 -20.98 9.58 15.82
C GLY A 217 -20.70 10.69 14.81
N LYS A 218 -19.50 11.30 14.81
CA LYS A 218 -19.14 12.32 13.83
C LYS A 218 -18.47 11.67 12.61
N PRO A 219 -18.92 11.96 11.38
CA PRO A 219 -18.23 11.53 10.16
C PRO A 219 -16.85 12.20 10.09
N ASP A 220 -15.87 11.44 9.60
CA ASP A 220 -14.56 12.00 9.27
C ASP A 220 -14.76 13.08 8.19
N GLY A 221 -14.29 14.30 8.49
CA GLY A 221 -14.29 15.45 7.59
C GLY A 221 -13.23 15.32 6.50
#